data_48eab7554b82df7db8bee9dfb86b3567
#
_entry.id   48eab7554b82df7db8bee9dfb86b3567
#
_cell.length_a   1.000
_cell.length_b   1.000
_cell.length_c   1.000
_cell.angle_alpha   90.00
_cell.angle_beta   90.00
_cell.angle_gamma   90.00
#
_symmetry.space_group_name_H-M   'P 1'
#
loop_
_entity.id
_entity.type
_entity.pdbx_description
1 polymer ?
#
loop_
_entity_poly.entity_id
_entity_poly.type
_entity_poly.pdbx_seq_one_letter_code
_entity_poly.pdbx_strand_id
1 'polypeptide(L)'
;MEHLTGKSWETLAREEVFKPFGLKNSSFTWHESFTATASAGHDEAGKPTPIDHFTEPYAGFSLYSTATDYNRFLQALRTGQGLKPATARLLHTPATAAERCGKAASAADPYIDWACGVGLASTSQGLAQWQWGDNGSFKGFFMTLPGRQESLLLFTNSANGSQLVEEVLQLFFGPGQYWATQWLTE
;
A
#
# COMPACT_ATOMS: atom_id res chain seq x y z
N MET A 1 16.55 -7.13 -7.78
CA MET A 1 16.81 -5.81 -8.41
C MET A 1 18.24 -5.34 -8.17
N GLU A 2 18.70 -5.21 -6.94
CA GLU A 2 20.04 -4.73 -6.60
C GLU A 2 21.15 -5.53 -7.28
N HIS A 3 21.09 -6.87 -7.24
CA HIS A 3 22.06 -7.74 -7.92
C HIS A 3 22.13 -7.51 -9.46
N LEU A 4 21.00 -7.21 -10.08
CA LEU A 4 20.93 -7.00 -11.54
C LEU A 4 21.38 -5.61 -11.98
N THR A 5 21.25 -4.61 -11.10
CA THR A 5 21.51 -3.21 -11.44
C THR A 5 22.78 -2.65 -10.81
N GLY A 6 23.31 -3.30 -9.77
CA GLY A 6 24.40 -2.80 -8.96
C GLY A 6 24.05 -1.58 -8.10
N LYS A 7 22.74 -1.23 -8.01
CA LYS A 7 22.24 -0.09 -7.24
C LYS A 7 21.48 -0.58 -6.01
N SER A 8 21.56 0.16 -4.90
CA SER A 8 20.73 -0.11 -3.71
C SER A 8 19.25 0.08 -4.01
N TRP A 9 18.39 -0.57 -3.20
CA TRP A 9 16.94 -0.39 -3.30
C TRP A 9 16.49 1.07 -3.12
N GLU A 10 17.10 1.79 -2.17
CA GLU A 10 16.86 3.23 -1.98
C GLU A 10 17.18 4.03 -3.25
N THR A 11 18.33 3.75 -3.89
CA THR A 11 18.73 4.43 -5.12
C THR A 11 17.73 4.16 -6.25
N LEU A 12 17.34 2.90 -6.43
CA LEU A 12 16.37 2.50 -7.46
C LEU A 12 15.02 3.17 -7.23
N ALA A 13 14.50 3.11 -5.99
CA ALA A 13 13.23 3.75 -5.65
C ALA A 13 13.27 5.26 -5.89
N ARG A 14 14.37 5.90 -5.54
CA ARG A 14 14.55 7.35 -5.74
C ARG A 14 14.60 7.74 -7.21
N GLU A 15 15.33 7.00 -8.04
CA GLU A 15 15.49 7.29 -9.46
C GLU A 15 14.25 6.96 -10.27
N GLU A 16 13.62 5.81 -10.00
CA GLU A 16 12.55 5.28 -10.84
C GLU A 16 11.14 5.68 -10.35
N VAL A 17 11.00 6.06 -9.06
CA VAL A 17 9.69 6.35 -8.44
C VAL A 17 9.67 7.73 -7.81
N PHE A 18 10.53 7.99 -6.81
CA PHE A 18 10.39 9.20 -5.98
C PHE A 18 10.58 10.47 -6.80
N LYS A 19 11.67 10.57 -7.56
CA LYS A 19 11.93 11.75 -8.42
C LYS A 19 10.91 11.91 -9.53
N PRO A 20 10.61 10.87 -10.35
CA PRO A 20 9.65 10.99 -11.45
C PRO A 20 8.25 11.39 -11.02
N PHE A 21 7.80 10.93 -9.85
CA PHE A 21 6.44 11.22 -9.36
C PHE A 21 6.41 12.34 -8.31
N GLY A 22 7.56 12.93 -7.99
CA GLY A 22 7.64 14.07 -7.08
C GLY A 22 7.42 13.75 -5.61
N LEU A 23 7.78 12.53 -5.16
CA LEU A 23 7.76 12.12 -3.76
C LEU A 23 8.98 12.69 -3.05
N LYS A 24 8.81 13.83 -2.39
CA LYS A 24 9.92 14.60 -1.79
C LYS A 24 10.26 14.20 -0.36
N ASN A 25 9.30 13.57 0.33
CA ASN A 25 9.38 13.17 1.73
C ASN A 25 9.31 11.65 1.88
N SER A 26 9.84 10.92 0.91
CA SER A 26 9.84 9.46 0.90
C SER A 26 11.26 8.91 0.83
N SER A 27 11.55 7.90 1.65
CA SER A 27 12.82 7.18 1.68
C SER A 27 12.64 5.81 2.32
N PHE A 28 13.43 4.82 1.90
CA PHE A 28 13.52 3.52 2.57
C PHE A 28 14.57 3.48 3.68
N THR A 29 15.30 4.59 3.89
CA THR A 29 16.25 4.73 4.99
C THR A 29 15.92 5.96 5.82
N TRP A 30 16.30 5.93 7.13
CA TRP A 30 16.10 7.06 8.02
C TRP A 30 16.96 8.26 7.61
N HIS A 31 16.39 9.45 7.70
CA HIS A 31 17.07 10.73 7.57
C HIS A 31 16.83 11.58 8.81
N GLU A 32 17.84 12.28 9.32
CA GLU A 32 17.72 13.14 10.49
C GLU A 32 16.65 14.24 10.33
N SER A 33 16.38 14.66 9.09
CA SER A 33 15.29 15.59 8.78
C SER A 33 13.90 15.07 9.15
N PHE A 34 13.74 13.76 9.32
CA PHE A 34 12.46 13.16 9.72
C PHE A 34 12.17 13.30 11.22
N THR A 35 13.20 13.54 12.05
CA THR A 35 13.09 13.61 13.51
C THR A 35 11.98 14.57 13.97
N ALA A 36 11.81 15.69 13.28
CA ALA A 36 10.79 16.69 13.64
C ALA A 36 9.37 16.38 13.14
N THR A 37 9.21 15.43 12.22
CA THR A 37 7.95 15.19 11.51
C THR A 37 7.47 13.75 11.53
N ALA A 38 8.33 12.80 11.88
CA ALA A 38 7.95 11.40 11.97
C ALA A 38 7.00 11.17 13.15
N SER A 39 5.93 10.45 12.93
CA SER A 39 4.98 10.07 13.98
C SER A 39 5.52 8.88 14.77
N ALA A 40 5.41 8.92 16.09
CA ALA A 40 5.55 7.73 16.91
C ALA A 40 4.39 6.76 16.64
N GLY A 41 4.67 5.46 16.66
CA GLY A 41 3.64 4.43 16.66
C GLY A 41 2.99 4.27 18.03
N HIS A 42 1.89 3.54 18.09
CA HIS A 42 1.21 3.20 19.34
C HIS A 42 0.85 1.72 19.35
N ASP A 43 1.08 1.07 20.49
CA ASP A 43 0.67 -0.32 20.70
C ASP A 43 -0.85 -0.47 20.83
N GLU A 44 -1.34 -1.69 21.06
CA GLU A 44 -2.77 -1.98 21.21
C GLU A 44 -3.43 -1.25 22.38
N ALA A 45 -2.67 -0.91 23.41
CA ALA A 45 -3.13 -0.14 24.56
C ALA A 45 -3.04 1.39 24.35
N GLY A 46 -2.59 1.84 23.17
CA GLY A 46 -2.40 3.26 22.87
C GLY A 46 -1.13 3.88 23.45
N LYS A 47 -0.19 3.06 23.93
CA LYS A 47 1.08 3.53 24.46
C LYS A 47 2.06 3.80 23.31
N PRO A 48 2.77 4.95 23.30
CA PRO A 48 3.76 5.24 22.26
C PRO A 48 4.87 4.19 22.18
N THR A 49 5.25 3.82 20.97
CA THR A 49 6.39 2.95 20.67
C THR A 49 7.54 3.75 20.06
N PRO A 50 8.78 3.30 20.22
CA PRO A 50 9.92 3.93 19.55
C PRO A 50 9.73 3.96 18.02
N ILE A 51 10.32 4.98 17.39
CA ILE A 51 10.42 5.04 15.93
C ILE A 51 11.67 4.24 15.53
N ASP A 52 11.49 3.27 14.62
CA ASP A 52 12.62 2.55 14.05
C ASP A 52 13.40 3.45 13.08
N HIS A 53 14.73 3.43 13.20
CA HIS A 53 15.63 4.16 12.33
C HIS A 53 16.37 3.18 11.41
N PHE A 54 15.72 2.78 10.31
CA PHE A 54 16.31 1.87 9.35
C PHE A 54 17.47 2.54 8.60
N THR A 55 18.67 2.02 8.76
CA THR A 55 19.88 2.47 8.05
C THR A 55 20.06 1.77 6.71
N GLU A 56 19.46 0.58 6.57
CA GLU A 56 19.44 -0.20 5.33
C GLU A 56 18.03 -0.25 4.75
N PRO A 57 17.88 -0.21 3.41
CA PRO A 57 16.59 -0.23 2.77
C PRO A 57 16.01 -1.64 2.67
N TYR A 58 14.78 -1.83 3.15
CA TYR A 58 14.02 -3.07 3.03
C TYR A 58 12.72 -2.81 2.27
N ALA A 59 12.60 -3.36 1.08
CA ALA A 59 11.47 -3.13 0.17
C ALA A 59 10.09 -3.42 0.80
N GLY A 60 10.02 -4.37 1.74
CA GLY A 60 8.78 -4.83 2.33
C GLY A 60 8.24 -3.97 3.49
N PHE A 61 9.11 -3.20 4.20
CA PHE A 61 8.66 -2.59 5.46
C PHE A 61 9.35 -1.28 5.88
N SER A 62 10.46 -0.85 5.28
CA SER A 62 11.21 0.31 5.80
C SER A 62 10.86 1.65 5.13
N LEU A 63 9.79 1.73 4.36
CA LEU A 63 9.39 2.97 3.70
C LEU A 63 8.87 4.01 4.71
N TYR A 64 9.55 5.14 4.81
CA TYR A 64 9.03 6.38 5.38
C TYR A 64 8.39 7.20 4.26
N SER A 65 7.19 7.69 4.49
CA SER A 65 6.48 8.50 3.49
C SER A 65 5.42 9.38 4.17
N THR A 66 4.83 10.27 3.40
CA THR A 66 3.65 11.03 3.78
C THR A 66 2.46 10.58 2.94
N ALA A 67 1.24 10.80 3.44
CA ALA A 67 0.03 10.52 2.66
C ALA A 67 0.01 11.30 1.33
N THR A 68 0.54 12.52 1.32
CA THR A 68 0.65 13.33 0.10
C THR A 68 1.57 12.70 -0.94
N ASP A 69 2.75 12.24 -0.54
CA ASP A 69 3.70 11.61 -1.47
C ASP A 69 3.16 10.26 -1.95
N TYR A 70 2.68 9.43 -1.02
CA TYR A 70 2.15 8.11 -1.39
C TYR A 70 0.92 8.23 -2.31
N ASN A 71 0.08 9.24 -2.14
CA ASN A 71 -1.04 9.49 -3.06
C ASN A 71 -0.58 9.82 -4.48
N ARG A 72 0.56 10.51 -4.68
CA ARG A 72 1.16 10.70 -6.01
C ARG A 72 1.56 9.37 -6.65
N PHE A 73 2.14 8.48 -5.84
CA PHE A 73 2.43 7.12 -6.29
C PHE A 73 1.15 6.37 -6.68
N LEU A 74 0.08 6.45 -5.87
CA LEU A 74 -1.20 5.80 -6.19
C LEU A 74 -1.83 6.34 -7.48
N GLN A 75 -1.69 7.64 -7.75
CA GLN A 75 -2.13 8.21 -9.04
C GLN A 75 -1.36 7.61 -10.21
N ALA A 76 -0.04 7.49 -10.09
CA ALA A 76 0.80 6.85 -11.10
C ALA A 76 0.46 5.37 -11.28
N LEU A 77 0.26 4.62 -10.19
CA LEU A 77 -0.15 3.21 -10.20
C LEU A 77 -1.49 3.03 -10.93
N ARG A 78 -2.50 3.82 -10.55
CA ARG A 78 -3.85 3.75 -11.11
C ARG A 78 -3.90 4.06 -12.60
N THR A 79 -3.07 5.00 -13.07
CA THR A 79 -3.05 5.42 -14.47
C THR A 79 -2.01 4.68 -15.32
N GLY A 80 -1.11 3.93 -14.69
CA GLY A 80 0.04 3.31 -15.36
C GLY A 80 1.08 4.33 -15.81
N GLN A 81 1.12 5.51 -15.20
CA GLN A 81 2.08 6.56 -15.53
C GLN A 81 3.53 6.05 -15.42
N GLY A 82 4.35 6.37 -16.41
CA GLY A 82 5.75 5.91 -16.48
C GLY A 82 5.93 4.50 -17.04
N LEU A 83 4.84 3.76 -17.29
CA LEU A 83 4.89 2.42 -17.87
C LEU A 83 4.48 2.41 -19.33
N LYS A 84 5.01 1.44 -20.08
CA LYS A 84 4.50 1.15 -21.43
C LYS A 84 3.06 0.63 -21.33
N PRO A 85 2.17 0.90 -22.32
CA PRO A 85 0.77 0.48 -22.26
C PRO A 85 0.56 -1.01 -22.01
N ALA A 86 1.42 -1.87 -22.54
CA ALA A 86 1.38 -3.31 -22.29
C ALA A 86 1.68 -3.66 -20.82
N THR A 87 2.66 -2.99 -20.22
CA THR A 87 3.02 -3.18 -18.81
C THR A 87 1.95 -2.58 -17.88
N ALA A 88 1.43 -1.41 -18.21
CA ALA A 88 0.36 -0.78 -17.44
C ALA A 88 -0.90 -1.67 -17.35
N ARG A 89 -1.25 -2.38 -18.43
CA ARG A 89 -2.37 -3.35 -18.40
C ARG A 89 -2.18 -4.46 -17.38
N LEU A 90 -0.93 -4.89 -17.11
CA LEU A 90 -0.66 -5.95 -16.12
C LEU A 90 -0.99 -5.54 -14.68
N LEU A 91 -1.10 -4.25 -14.40
CA LEU A 91 -1.54 -3.74 -13.09
C LEU A 91 -3.05 -3.92 -12.85
N HIS A 92 -3.81 -4.21 -13.91
CA HIS A 92 -5.27 -4.33 -13.87
C HIS A 92 -5.75 -5.71 -14.34
N THR A 93 -4.81 -6.62 -14.62
CA THR A 93 -5.13 -7.95 -15.14
C THR A 93 -4.76 -8.99 -14.08
N PRO A 94 -5.68 -9.84 -13.64
CA PRO A 94 -5.38 -10.94 -12.74
C PRO A 94 -4.26 -11.83 -13.30
N ALA A 95 -3.24 -12.06 -12.52
CA ALA A 95 -2.14 -12.97 -12.83
C ALA A 95 -2.27 -14.29 -12.06
N THR A 96 -2.80 -14.24 -10.83
CA THR A 96 -3.08 -15.40 -10.00
C THR A 96 -4.22 -15.10 -9.03
N ALA A 97 -5.02 -16.11 -8.70
CA ALA A 97 -6.01 -16.04 -7.65
C ALA A 97 -5.32 -15.87 -6.28
N ALA A 98 -6.03 -15.28 -5.33
CA ALA A 98 -5.55 -15.20 -3.96
C ALA A 98 -5.64 -16.59 -3.31
N GLU A 99 -4.48 -17.09 -2.89
CA GLU A 99 -4.39 -18.31 -2.11
C GLU A 99 -3.83 -18.00 -0.72
N ARG A 100 -4.46 -18.52 0.31
CA ARG A 100 -4.02 -18.41 1.69
C ARG A 100 -3.24 -19.67 2.08
N CYS A 101 -1.91 -19.58 2.04
CA CYS A 101 -1.06 -20.70 2.41
C CYS A 101 -1.40 -21.21 3.82
N GLY A 102 -1.84 -22.47 3.91
CA GLY A 102 -2.14 -23.15 5.18
C GLY A 102 -3.41 -22.70 5.93
N LYS A 103 -4.24 -21.84 5.34
CA LYS A 103 -5.55 -21.45 5.90
C LYS A 103 -6.70 -22.09 5.12
N ALA A 104 -7.86 -22.21 5.79
CA ALA A 104 -9.09 -22.60 5.11
C ALA A 104 -9.50 -21.52 4.08
N ALA A 105 -10.23 -21.96 3.05
CA ALA A 105 -10.78 -21.04 2.06
C ALA A 105 -11.71 -20.00 2.72
N SER A 106 -11.60 -18.76 2.26
CA SER A 106 -12.41 -17.65 2.70
C SER A 106 -13.58 -17.43 1.73
N ALA A 107 -14.68 -16.87 2.20
CA ALA A 107 -15.76 -16.41 1.36
C ALA A 107 -15.33 -15.27 0.41
N ALA A 108 -14.27 -14.56 0.76
CA ALA A 108 -13.69 -13.49 -0.03
C ALA A 108 -12.77 -13.98 -1.16
N ASP A 109 -12.18 -15.18 -1.06
CA ASP A 109 -11.19 -15.69 -2.03
C ASP A 109 -11.64 -15.58 -3.50
N PRO A 110 -12.90 -15.90 -3.88
CA PRO A 110 -13.34 -15.79 -5.27
C PRO A 110 -13.34 -14.36 -5.84
N TYR A 111 -13.21 -13.35 -4.99
CA TYR A 111 -13.27 -11.94 -5.35
C TYR A 111 -11.93 -11.23 -5.25
N ILE A 112 -10.86 -11.97 -4.89
CA ILE A 112 -9.50 -11.45 -4.70
C ILE A 112 -8.55 -12.15 -5.66
N ASP A 113 -7.79 -11.33 -6.37
CA ASP A 113 -6.71 -11.76 -7.25
C ASP A 113 -5.44 -10.96 -6.97
N TRP A 114 -4.34 -11.40 -7.53
CA TRP A 114 -3.09 -10.64 -7.60
C TRP A 114 -2.75 -10.30 -9.04
N ALA A 115 -2.53 -9.04 -9.31
CA ALA A 115 -1.90 -8.56 -10.53
C ALA A 115 -0.37 -8.50 -10.36
N CYS A 116 0.34 -7.96 -11.33
CA CYS A 116 1.77 -7.71 -11.20
C CYS A 116 2.05 -6.59 -10.18
N GLY A 117 2.31 -6.98 -8.93
CA GLY A 117 2.74 -6.07 -7.86
C GLY A 117 1.62 -5.39 -7.05
N VAL A 118 0.35 -5.75 -7.27
CA VAL A 118 -0.79 -5.18 -6.53
C VAL A 118 -1.93 -6.18 -6.43
N GLY A 119 -2.67 -6.14 -5.32
CA GLY A 119 -3.91 -6.90 -5.18
C GLY A 119 -5.04 -6.33 -6.04
N LEU A 120 -5.89 -7.20 -6.53
CA LEU A 120 -7.15 -6.86 -7.19
C LEU A 120 -8.31 -7.37 -6.36
N ALA A 121 -9.37 -6.59 -6.28
CA ALA A 121 -10.61 -7.00 -5.63
C ALA A 121 -11.83 -6.60 -6.47
N SER A 122 -12.76 -7.53 -6.64
CA SER A 122 -14.08 -7.19 -7.15
C SER A 122 -14.87 -6.45 -6.07
N THR A 123 -15.49 -5.34 -6.41
CA THR A 123 -16.34 -4.58 -5.50
C THR A 123 -17.64 -4.21 -6.19
N SER A 124 -18.65 -3.79 -5.41
CA SER A 124 -19.89 -3.23 -5.96
C SER A 124 -19.67 -1.96 -6.79
N GLN A 125 -18.49 -1.32 -6.65
CA GLN A 125 -18.09 -0.09 -7.34
C GLN A 125 -17.21 -0.37 -8.58
N GLY A 126 -16.89 -1.63 -8.86
CA GLY A 126 -16.03 -2.08 -9.95
C GLY A 126 -14.77 -2.78 -9.46
N LEU A 127 -13.83 -3.02 -10.38
CA LEU A 127 -12.54 -3.62 -10.04
C LEU A 127 -11.67 -2.60 -9.31
N ALA A 128 -11.19 -2.98 -8.14
CA ALA A 128 -10.27 -2.20 -7.32
C ALA A 128 -8.86 -2.75 -7.40
N GLN A 129 -7.86 -1.86 -7.34
CA GLN A 129 -6.50 -2.21 -6.92
C GLN A 129 -6.38 -1.91 -5.44
N TRP A 130 -5.70 -2.75 -4.69
CA TRP A 130 -5.56 -2.56 -3.25
C TRP A 130 -4.26 -3.17 -2.71
N GLN A 131 -3.86 -2.71 -1.54
CA GLN A 131 -2.79 -3.32 -0.77
C GLN A 131 -2.88 -2.88 0.69
N TRP A 132 -2.27 -3.64 1.58
CA TRP A 132 -2.15 -3.32 2.99
C TRP A 132 -0.70 -3.41 3.46
N GLY A 133 -0.43 -2.84 4.62
CA GLY A 133 0.84 -2.98 5.33
C GLY A 133 0.60 -3.08 6.82
N ASP A 134 1.33 -3.96 7.46
CA ASP A 134 1.31 -4.16 8.90
C ASP A 134 2.75 -4.21 9.42
N ASN A 135 3.16 -3.13 10.07
CA ASN A 135 4.44 -2.99 10.76
C ASN A 135 4.20 -2.81 12.27
N GLY A 136 3.38 -3.68 12.87
CA GLY A 136 3.06 -3.60 14.30
C GLY A 136 2.31 -2.32 14.65
N SER A 137 3.01 -1.30 15.14
CA SER A 137 2.42 -0.01 15.53
C SER A 137 2.03 0.91 14.37
N PHE A 138 2.26 0.50 13.13
CA PHE A 138 1.87 1.25 11.93
C PHE A 138 1.09 0.37 10.98
N LYS A 139 -0.05 0.85 10.52
CA LYS A 139 -0.87 0.17 9.53
C LYS A 139 -1.07 1.07 8.32
N GLY A 140 -1.02 0.48 7.14
CA GLY A 140 -1.34 1.15 5.90
C GLY A 140 -2.37 0.36 5.10
N PHE A 141 -3.24 1.07 4.41
CA PHE A 141 -4.15 0.47 3.45
C PHE A 141 -4.39 1.46 2.31
N PHE A 142 -4.45 0.95 1.11
CA PHE A 142 -5.01 1.74 0.01
C PHE A 142 -5.98 0.91 -0.83
N MET A 143 -6.92 1.61 -1.43
CA MET A 143 -7.77 1.10 -2.49
C MET A 143 -7.92 2.17 -3.57
N THR A 144 -7.77 1.77 -4.82
CA THR A 144 -8.06 2.63 -5.97
C THR A 144 -9.14 2.00 -6.83
N LEU A 145 -10.03 2.82 -7.33
CA LEU A 145 -11.08 2.45 -8.30
C LEU A 145 -10.77 3.11 -9.65
N PRO A 146 -9.99 2.45 -10.52
CA PRO A 146 -9.55 3.05 -11.79
C PRO A 146 -10.70 3.52 -12.66
N GLY A 147 -11.80 2.78 -12.71
CA GLY A 147 -13.00 3.13 -13.46
C GLY A 147 -13.70 4.40 -12.98
N ARG A 148 -13.55 4.76 -11.69
CA ARG A 148 -14.08 5.99 -11.08
C ARG A 148 -13.04 7.10 -10.96
N GLN A 149 -11.79 6.80 -11.24
CA GLN A 149 -10.64 7.70 -11.04
C GLN A 149 -10.49 8.15 -9.58
N GLU A 150 -10.86 7.32 -8.63
CA GLU A 150 -10.82 7.58 -7.21
C GLU A 150 -9.75 6.73 -6.52
N SER A 151 -9.17 7.25 -5.46
CA SER A 151 -8.19 6.53 -4.63
C SER A 151 -8.38 6.94 -3.18
N LEU A 152 -8.34 5.96 -2.28
CA LEU A 152 -8.28 6.13 -0.85
C LEU A 152 -6.94 5.60 -0.34
N LEU A 153 -6.29 6.37 0.51
CA LEU A 153 -5.11 5.96 1.28
C LEU A 153 -5.38 6.21 2.76
N LEU A 154 -5.14 5.21 3.57
CA LEU A 154 -5.18 5.29 5.01
C LEU A 154 -3.81 4.89 5.58
N PHE A 155 -3.17 5.81 6.30
CA PHE A 155 -2.03 5.53 7.16
C PHE A 155 -2.43 5.78 8.60
N THR A 156 -2.10 4.84 9.47
CA THR A 156 -2.32 4.97 10.91
C THR A 156 -1.03 4.66 11.67
N ASN A 157 -0.84 5.34 12.78
CA ASN A 157 0.25 5.11 13.71
C ASN A 157 -0.24 4.34 14.96
N SER A 158 -1.09 3.35 14.75
CA SER A 158 -1.68 2.52 15.82
C SER A 158 -1.71 1.05 15.41
N ALA A 159 -1.40 0.16 16.34
CA ALA A 159 -1.57 -1.27 16.17
C ALA A 159 -3.03 -1.66 15.83
N ASN A 160 -4.00 -0.85 16.27
CA ASN A 160 -5.43 -1.05 16.00
C ASN A 160 -5.91 -0.42 14.67
N GLY A 161 -5.02 0.20 13.90
CA GLY A 161 -5.38 1.02 12.74
C GLY A 161 -6.17 0.30 11.65
N SER A 162 -5.95 -1.00 11.47
CA SER A 162 -6.67 -1.80 10.46
C SER A 162 -8.18 -1.88 10.72
N GLN A 163 -8.63 -1.70 11.96
CA GLN A 163 -10.04 -1.77 12.32
C GLN A 163 -10.88 -0.63 11.70
N LEU A 164 -10.24 0.46 11.28
CA LEU A 164 -10.93 1.61 10.67
C LEU A 164 -11.16 1.44 9.17
N VAL A 165 -10.48 0.50 8.51
CA VAL A 165 -10.42 0.44 7.04
C VAL A 165 -11.80 0.27 6.43
N GLU A 166 -12.57 -0.71 6.91
CA GLU A 166 -13.91 -1.00 6.35
C GLU A 166 -14.84 0.21 6.46
N GLU A 167 -14.91 0.83 7.64
CA GLU A 167 -15.77 2.00 7.86
C GLU A 167 -15.37 3.17 6.96
N VAL A 168 -14.07 3.43 6.82
CA VAL A 168 -13.56 4.51 5.96
C VAL A 168 -13.86 4.24 4.49
N LEU A 169 -13.78 2.99 4.02
CA LEU A 169 -14.18 2.61 2.66
C LEU A 169 -15.67 2.87 2.41
N GLN A 170 -16.53 2.45 3.35
CA GLN A 170 -17.98 2.69 3.26
C GLN A 170 -18.34 4.18 3.21
N LEU A 171 -17.65 4.99 4.02
CA LEU A 171 -17.87 6.45 4.05
C LEU A 171 -17.37 7.14 2.77
N PHE A 172 -16.26 6.70 2.22
CA PHE A 172 -15.61 7.39 1.09
C PHE A 172 -16.15 6.93 -0.28
N PHE A 173 -16.20 5.63 -0.52
CA PHE A 173 -16.68 5.09 -1.80
C PHE A 173 -18.17 4.82 -1.83
N GLY A 174 -18.83 4.81 -0.67
CA GLY A 174 -20.24 4.50 -0.48
C GLY A 174 -20.48 3.07 0.02
N PRO A 175 -21.72 2.76 0.41
CA PRO A 175 -22.11 1.45 0.89
C PRO A 175 -21.82 0.35 -0.15
N GLY A 176 -21.24 -0.75 0.28
CA GLY A 176 -20.93 -1.86 -0.61
C GLY A 176 -20.14 -2.96 0.06
N GLN A 177 -19.85 -4.02 -0.71
CA GLN A 177 -19.00 -5.11 -0.28
C GLN A 177 -17.56 -4.83 -0.69
N TYR A 178 -16.67 -4.79 0.29
CA TYR A 178 -15.22 -4.60 0.12
C TYR A 178 -14.49 -5.87 0.53
N TRP A 179 -14.43 -6.86 -0.37
CA TRP A 179 -13.87 -8.19 -0.10
C TRP A 179 -12.43 -8.17 0.41
N ALA A 180 -11.64 -7.15 0.06
CA ALA A 180 -10.27 -7.01 0.53
C ALA A 180 -10.18 -6.89 2.06
N THR A 181 -11.10 -6.18 2.71
CA THR A 181 -11.12 -6.03 4.16
C THR A 181 -11.56 -7.31 4.85
N GLN A 182 -12.58 -7.98 4.31
CA GLN A 182 -13.00 -9.29 4.81
C GLN A 182 -11.87 -10.31 4.67
N TRP A 183 -11.21 -10.34 3.51
CA TRP A 183 -10.08 -11.25 3.27
C TRP A 183 -8.93 -11.04 4.26
N LEU A 184 -8.67 -9.81 4.72
CA LEU A 184 -7.64 -9.51 5.71
C LEU A 184 -8.00 -9.96 7.12
N THR A 185 -9.29 -10.02 7.47
CA THR A 185 -9.77 -10.32 8.84
C THR A 185 -10.07 -11.80 9.07
N GLU A 186 -10.23 -12.61 8.03
CA GLU A 186 -10.41 -14.07 8.07
C GLU A 186 -9.07 -14.81 8.02
#